data_b61fb3f6aadc8c03c114c4662f3da15b
#
_entry.id   b61fb3f6aadc8c03c114c4662f3da15b
#
_cell.length_a   1.000
_cell.length_b   1.000
_cell.length_c   1.000
_cell.angle_alpha   90.00
_cell.angle_beta   90.00
_cell.angle_gamma   90.00
#
_symmetry.space_group_name_H-M   'P 1'
#
loop_
_entity.id
_entity.type
_entity.pdbx_description
1 polymer ?
#
loop_
_entity_poly.entity_id
_entity_poly.type
_entity_poly.pdbx_seq_one_letter_code
_entity_poly.pdbx_strand_id
1 'polypeptide(L)'
;MFKKRRVLNSKKELIICDWKRRTGKTYTEARLIKKKSNNDFTTKFLVLGLNTHYAGTLQESLEKVFGYSYKIERVHNVIRIIDTLYDIEFIVAEIVVVTNLENLKGMKFDYCIADEKLLNDRDLSLIRNMLVEQIYLFGTYDIDYIK
;
A
#
# COMPACT_ATOMS: atom_id res chain seq x y z
N MET A 1 13.79 12.48 -5.68
CA MET A 1 14.24 11.47 -4.75
C MET A 1 13.30 11.35 -3.57
N PHE A 2 13.25 10.20 -2.97
CA PHE A 2 12.33 9.86 -1.90
C PHE A 2 12.73 10.53 -0.58
N LYS A 3 11.77 11.21 0.05
CA LYS A 3 11.97 11.87 1.33
C LYS A 3 10.88 11.38 2.30
N LYS A 4 11.29 10.79 3.40
CA LYS A 4 10.37 10.20 4.37
C LYS A 4 10.25 11.12 5.59
N ARG A 5 9.02 11.44 5.95
CA ARG A 5 8.71 12.20 7.18
C ARG A 5 7.74 11.37 8.03
N ARG A 6 7.92 11.41 9.33
CA ARG A 6 7.09 10.68 10.27
C ARG A 6 6.24 11.63 11.10
N VAL A 7 4.95 11.35 11.15
CA VAL A 7 4.00 12.08 11.99
C VAL A 7 3.30 11.08 12.89
N LEU A 8 3.46 11.24 14.19
CA LEU A 8 2.73 10.45 15.18
C LEU A 8 1.45 11.17 15.53
N ASN A 9 0.31 10.51 15.29
CA ASN A 9 -0.99 11.08 15.59
C ASN A 9 -1.86 9.99 16.19
N SER A 10 -2.20 10.13 17.47
CA SER A 10 -2.95 9.14 18.24
C SER A 10 -2.24 7.77 18.29
N LYS A 11 -2.95 6.68 18.03
CA LYS A 11 -2.41 5.32 18.18
C LYS A 11 -1.68 4.79 16.94
N LYS A 12 -1.78 5.47 15.80
CA LYS A 12 -1.26 4.96 14.53
C LYS A 12 -0.26 5.91 13.93
N GLU A 13 0.78 5.33 13.38
CA GLU A 13 1.85 6.07 12.76
C GLU A 13 1.49 6.45 11.33
N LEU A 14 1.62 7.73 11.02
CA LEU A 14 1.46 8.26 9.68
C LEU A 14 2.84 8.61 9.13
N ILE A 15 3.20 7.99 8.02
CA ILE A 15 4.48 8.23 7.36
C ILE A 15 4.22 8.90 6.03
N ILE A 16 4.80 10.06 5.86
CA ILE A 16 4.68 10.83 4.63
C ILE A 16 5.94 10.63 3.79
N CYS A 17 5.73 10.20 2.56
CA CYS A 17 6.79 9.98 1.60
C CYS A 17 6.71 11.05 0.52
N ASP A 18 7.56 12.06 0.59
CA ASP A 18 7.62 13.08 -0.44
C ASP A 18 8.25 12.49 -1.69
N TRP A 19 7.57 12.62 -2.80
CA TRP A 19 8.04 12.07 -4.05
C TRP A 19 7.84 13.04 -5.19
N LYS A 20 8.86 13.20 -6.01
CA LYS A 20 8.73 13.99 -7.21
C LYS A 20 7.91 13.25 -8.25
N ARG A 21 7.06 13.97 -8.95
CA ARG A 21 6.23 13.43 -10.01
C ARG A 21 7.08 12.72 -11.07
N ARG A 22 6.62 11.56 -11.54
CA ARG A 22 7.26 10.77 -12.60
C ARG A 22 8.64 10.19 -12.26
N THR A 23 8.92 9.95 -10.99
CA THR A 23 10.22 9.42 -10.56
C THR A 23 10.13 8.00 -9.99
N GLY A 24 9.23 7.18 -10.53
CA GLY A 24 9.12 5.78 -10.11
C GLY A 24 8.31 5.54 -8.85
N LYS A 25 7.25 6.32 -8.65
CA LYS A 25 6.39 6.21 -7.48
C LYS A 25 5.79 4.80 -7.31
N THR A 26 5.23 4.24 -8.37
CA THR A 26 4.61 2.90 -8.32
C THR A 26 5.64 1.83 -7.99
N TYR A 27 6.84 1.94 -8.55
CA TYR A 27 7.93 1.04 -8.23
C TYR A 27 8.36 1.15 -6.77
N THR A 28 8.38 2.35 -6.23
CA THR A 28 8.70 2.59 -4.81
C THR A 28 7.63 2.00 -3.90
N GLU A 29 6.36 2.14 -4.28
CA GLU A 29 5.27 1.49 -3.54
C GLU A 29 5.41 -0.03 -3.54
N ALA A 30 5.78 -0.61 -4.68
CA ALA A 30 6.02 -2.05 -4.79
C ALA A 30 7.18 -2.50 -3.89
N ARG A 31 8.25 -1.73 -3.83
CA ARG A 31 9.39 -2.01 -2.94
C ARG A 31 8.99 -1.92 -1.48
N LEU A 32 8.15 -0.96 -1.13
CA LEU A 32 7.64 -0.82 0.22
C LEU A 32 6.78 -2.04 0.61
N ILE A 33 5.93 -2.50 -0.29
CA ILE A 33 5.12 -3.70 -0.07
C ILE A 33 6.02 -4.90 0.19
N LYS A 34 7.06 -5.09 -0.61
CA LYS A 34 8.01 -6.18 -0.41
C LYS A 34 8.71 -6.07 0.95
N LYS A 35 9.15 -4.89 1.32
CA LYS A 35 9.84 -4.65 2.59
C LYS A 35 8.96 -4.98 3.79
N LYS A 36 7.67 -4.69 3.72
CA LYS A 36 6.73 -4.88 4.83
C LYS A 36 6.06 -6.25 4.82
N SER A 37 6.19 -7.01 3.74
CA SER A 37 5.65 -8.36 3.67
C SER A 37 6.43 -9.30 4.60
N ASN A 38 5.71 -10.27 5.17
CA ASN A 38 6.27 -11.19 6.14
C ASN A 38 6.05 -12.61 5.65
N ASN A 39 7.07 -13.47 5.78
CA ASN A 39 6.98 -14.87 5.38
C ASN A 39 6.26 -15.73 6.41
N ASP A 40 5.97 -15.22 7.59
CA ASP A 40 5.33 -15.98 8.67
C ASP A 40 3.80 -15.86 8.66
N PHE A 41 3.27 -14.79 8.07
CA PHE A 41 1.82 -14.59 7.95
C PHE A 41 1.50 -13.70 6.75
N THR A 42 0.27 -13.75 6.29
CA THR A 42 -0.20 -12.92 5.17
C THR A 42 -0.34 -11.48 5.62
N THR A 43 0.43 -10.57 5.01
CA THR A 43 0.33 -9.13 5.27
C THR A 43 -0.70 -8.53 4.34
N LYS A 44 -1.62 -7.74 4.89
CA LYS A 44 -2.69 -7.11 4.12
C LYS A 44 -2.42 -5.64 3.90
N PHE A 45 -2.47 -5.24 2.63
CA PHE A 45 -2.24 -3.86 2.21
C PHE A 45 -3.50 -3.28 1.58
N LEU A 46 -3.80 -2.05 1.93
CA LEU A 46 -4.78 -1.24 1.24
C LEU A 46 -4.04 -0.20 0.41
N VAL A 47 -4.29 -0.18 -0.89
CA VAL A 47 -3.68 0.79 -1.80
C VAL A 47 -4.80 1.62 -2.43
N LEU A 48 -4.73 2.93 -2.24
CA LEU A 48 -5.65 3.86 -2.85
C LEU A 48 -5.03 4.40 -4.14
N GLY A 49 -5.59 4.01 -5.26
CA GLY A 49 -5.08 4.35 -6.58
C GLY A 49 -5.89 5.44 -7.27
N LEU A 50 -5.27 6.07 -8.26
CA LEU A 50 -5.87 7.19 -9.00
C LEU A 50 -7.05 6.77 -9.88
N ASN A 51 -7.03 5.53 -10.39
CA ASN A 51 -8.07 5.04 -11.30
C ASN A 51 -8.12 3.51 -11.23
N THR A 52 -9.07 2.93 -11.98
CA THR A 52 -9.29 1.48 -12.00
C THR A 52 -8.15 0.69 -12.63
N HIS A 53 -7.27 1.34 -13.38
CA HIS A 53 -6.13 0.67 -14.02
C HIS A 53 -4.91 0.56 -13.12
N TYR A 54 -4.93 1.21 -11.98
CA TYR A 54 -3.78 1.25 -11.08
C TYR A 54 -3.36 -0.12 -10.58
N ALA A 55 -4.32 -1.02 -10.38
CA ALA A 55 -4.02 -2.38 -9.94
C ALA A 55 -3.10 -3.12 -10.93
N GLY A 56 -3.35 -2.98 -12.23
CA GLY A 56 -2.49 -3.57 -13.25
C GLY A 56 -1.10 -2.93 -13.27
N THR A 57 -1.03 -1.63 -13.14
CA THR A 57 0.25 -0.90 -13.09
C THR A 57 1.08 -1.34 -11.89
N LEU A 58 0.44 -1.44 -10.73
CA LEU A 58 1.10 -1.89 -9.50
C LEU A 58 1.55 -3.35 -9.63
N GLN A 59 0.74 -4.20 -10.24
CA GLN A 59 1.09 -5.60 -10.48
C GLN A 59 2.39 -5.73 -11.27
N GLU A 60 2.54 -4.96 -12.34
CA GLU A 60 3.77 -4.99 -13.15
C GLU A 60 5.01 -4.63 -12.32
N SER A 61 4.90 -3.62 -11.47
CA SER A 61 5.99 -3.22 -10.59
C SER A 61 6.29 -4.29 -9.54
N LEU A 62 5.26 -4.92 -9.00
CA LEU A 62 5.42 -6.01 -8.03
C LEU A 62 6.12 -7.22 -8.65
N GLU A 63 5.79 -7.56 -9.89
CA GLU A 63 6.46 -8.65 -10.60
C GLU A 63 7.96 -8.39 -10.75
N LYS A 64 8.35 -7.16 -11.02
CA LYS A 64 9.76 -6.78 -11.11
C LYS A 64 10.47 -6.85 -9.75
N VAL A 65 9.80 -6.43 -8.69
CA VAL A 65 10.39 -6.32 -7.36
C VAL A 65 10.51 -7.69 -6.69
N PHE A 66 9.49 -8.53 -6.79
CA PHE A 66 9.49 -9.85 -6.12
C PHE A 66 10.27 -10.91 -6.89
N GLY A 67 10.31 -10.84 -8.21
CA GLY A 67 11.08 -11.79 -9.02
C GLY A 67 10.43 -13.16 -9.18
N TYR A 68 11.22 -14.12 -9.66
CA TYR A 68 10.70 -15.43 -10.09
C TYR A 68 10.32 -16.38 -8.97
N SER A 69 10.79 -16.14 -7.76
CA SER A 69 10.47 -17.00 -6.61
C SER A 69 9.04 -16.84 -6.12
N TYR A 70 8.34 -15.86 -6.63
CA TYR A 70 6.98 -15.53 -6.22
C TYR A 70 6.05 -15.58 -7.42
N LYS A 71 4.85 -16.11 -7.17
CA LYS A 71 3.76 -16.06 -8.13
C LYS A 71 2.87 -14.88 -7.76
N ILE A 72 2.52 -14.05 -8.73
CA ILE A 72 1.66 -12.90 -8.51
C ILE A 72 0.38 -13.10 -9.29
N GLU A 73 -0.73 -13.15 -8.58
CA GLU A 73 -2.07 -13.30 -9.14
C GLU A 73 -2.88 -12.04 -8.90
N ARG A 74 -3.70 -11.68 -9.88
CA ARG A 74 -4.64 -10.58 -9.72
C ARG A 74 -6.04 -11.03 -10.13
N VAL A 75 -7.01 -10.83 -9.24
CA VAL A 75 -8.42 -11.03 -9.53
C VAL A 75 -9.12 -9.70 -9.23
N HIS A 76 -9.60 -9.03 -10.27
CA HIS A 76 -10.17 -7.68 -10.19
C HIS A 76 -9.18 -6.69 -9.57
N ASN A 77 -9.48 -6.19 -8.38
CA ASN A 77 -8.67 -5.21 -7.68
C ASN A 77 -7.85 -5.82 -6.52
N VAL A 78 -7.78 -7.14 -6.45
CA VAL A 78 -7.01 -7.82 -5.40
C VAL A 78 -5.80 -8.51 -6.03
N ILE A 79 -4.63 -8.19 -5.51
CA ILE A 79 -3.36 -8.78 -5.92
C ILE A 79 -2.85 -9.66 -4.79
N ARG A 80 -2.50 -10.91 -5.10
CA ARG A 80 -1.92 -11.82 -4.13
C ARG A 80 -0.52 -12.20 -4.54
N ILE A 81 0.40 -12.14 -3.59
CA ILE A 81 1.79 -12.53 -3.79
C ILE A 81 2.01 -13.84 -3.06
N ILE A 82 2.36 -14.87 -3.82
CA ILE A 82 2.42 -16.25 -3.33
C ILE A 82 3.86 -16.73 -3.39
N ASP A 83 4.34 -17.23 -2.27
CA ASP A 83 5.65 -17.86 -2.20
C ASP A 83 5.51 -19.30 -2.72
N THR A 84 6.29 -19.64 -3.73
CA THR A 84 6.27 -20.96 -4.37
C THR A 84 7.57 -21.73 -4.13
N LEU A 85 8.42 -21.28 -3.23
CA LEU A 85 9.76 -21.83 -3.03
C LEU A 85 9.75 -23.28 -2.51
N TYR A 86 8.74 -23.64 -1.74
CA TYR A 86 8.57 -24.99 -1.22
C TYR A 86 7.22 -25.51 -1.69
N ASP A 87 7.06 -26.63 -2.25
CA ASP A 87 5.83 -27.21 -2.82
C ASP A 87 4.48 -26.84 -2.16
N ILE A 88 4.52 -26.00 -1.15
CA ILE A 88 3.36 -25.45 -0.45
C ILE A 88 3.23 -23.98 -0.83
N GLU A 89 2.09 -23.59 -1.39
CA GLU A 89 1.80 -22.19 -1.68
C GLU A 89 1.44 -21.45 -0.41
N PHE A 90 2.12 -20.33 -0.17
CA PHE A 90 1.84 -19.47 0.97
C PHE A 90 1.63 -18.02 0.47
N ILE A 91 0.51 -17.42 0.85
CA ILE A 91 0.22 -16.02 0.48
C ILE A 91 0.98 -15.10 1.43
N VAL A 92 2.04 -14.48 0.95
CA VAL A 92 2.84 -13.55 1.78
C VAL A 92 2.22 -12.16 1.86
N ALA A 93 1.49 -11.75 0.82
CA ALA A 93 0.84 -10.44 0.80
C ALA A 93 -0.46 -10.49 0.01
N GLU A 94 -1.46 -9.77 0.52
CA GLU A 94 -2.70 -9.53 -0.19
C GLU A 94 -2.90 -8.02 -0.27
N ILE A 95 -3.04 -7.51 -1.50
CA ILE A 95 -3.13 -6.08 -1.76
C ILE A 95 -4.47 -5.77 -2.38
N VAL A 96 -5.26 -4.95 -1.71
CA VAL A 96 -6.57 -4.50 -2.20
C VAL A 96 -6.38 -3.09 -2.72
N VAL A 97 -6.59 -2.91 -4.03
CA VAL A 97 -6.44 -1.61 -4.70
C VAL A 97 -7.81 -1.03 -4.96
N VAL A 98 -8.08 0.15 -4.41
CA VAL A 98 -9.37 0.82 -4.54
C VAL A 98 -9.20 2.25 -5.01
N THR A 99 -10.26 2.83 -5.55
CA THR A 99 -10.29 4.25 -5.94
C THR A 99 -11.04 5.11 -4.93
N ASN A 100 -11.81 4.47 -4.05
CA ASN A 100 -12.49 5.14 -2.92
C ASN A 100 -12.64 4.15 -1.77
N LEU A 101 -12.97 4.67 -0.60
CA LEU A 101 -13.00 3.89 0.64
C LEU A 101 -14.41 3.46 1.08
N GLU A 102 -15.44 3.81 0.34
CA GLU A 102 -16.83 3.65 0.81
C GLU A 102 -17.24 2.20 1.08
N ASN A 103 -16.74 1.26 0.31
CA ASN A 103 -17.15 -0.15 0.39
C ASN A 103 -16.24 -1.00 1.30
N LEU A 104 -15.38 -0.36 2.08
CA LEU A 104 -14.39 -1.06 2.88
C LEU A 104 -14.68 -1.09 4.38
N LYS A 105 -15.87 -0.68 4.80
CA LYS A 105 -16.25 -0.65 6.21
C LYS A 105 -16.15 -2.04 6.83
N GLY A 106 -15.48 -2.12 7.97
CA GLY A 106 -15.32 -3.38 8.70
C GLY A 106 -14.12 -4.20 8.26
N MET A 107 -13.47 -3.86 7.15
CA MET A 107 -12.23 -4.52 6.73
C MET A 107 -11.05 -3.98 7.52
N LYS A 108 -10.04 -4.82 7.73
CA LYS A 108 -8.81 -4.43 8.43
C LYS A 108 -7.60 -4.74 7.56
N PHE A 109 -6.63 -3.85 7.63
CA PHE A 109 -5.40 -3.96 6.88
C PHE A 109 -4.21 -3.68 7.80
N ASP A 110 -3.06 -4.24 7.48
CA ASP A 110 -1.84 -3.98 8.21
C ASP A 110 -1.22 -2.63 7.82
N TYR A 111 -1.30 -2.31 6.52
CA TYR A 111 -0.73 -1.08 5.98
C TYR A 111 -1.65 -0.46 4.95
N CYS A 112 -1.59 0.87 4.84
CA CYS A 112 -2.22 1.61 3.76
C CYS A 112 -1.17 2.41 3.01
N ILE A 113 -1.28 2.40 1.69
CA ILE A 113 -0.45 3.20 0.80
C ILE A 113 -1.40 4.04 -0.06
N ALA A 114 -1.23 5.34 -0.05
CA ALA A 114 -2.10 6.23 -0.80
C ALA A 114 -1.35 7.44 -1.34
N ASP A 115 -1.88 7.97 -2.45
CA ASP A 115 -1.47 9.29 -2.93
C ASP A 115 -2.18 10.34 -2.08
N GLU A 116 -1.44 11.35 -1.63
CA GLU A 116 -1.99 12.40 -0.80
C GLU A 116 -3.18 13.12 -1.43
N LYS A 117 -3.14 13.28 -2.75
CA LYS A 117 -4.19 13.98 -3.49
C LYS A 117 -5.53 13.27 -3.46
N LEU A 118 -5.54 12.01 -3.08
CA LEU A 118 -6.74 11.18 -3.04
C LEU A 118 -7.41 11.16 -1.66
N LEU A 119 -6.76 11.75 -0.66
CA LEU A 119 -7.24 11.69 0.71
C LEU A 119 -7.69 13.04 1.23
N ASN A 120 -8.83 13.06 1.89
CA ASN A 120 -9.30 14.16 2.72
C ASN A 120 -9.30 13.72 4.20
N ASP A 121 -9.66 14.60 5.12
CA ASP A 121 -9.65 14.29 6.55
C ASP A 121 -10.59 13.15 6.92
N ARG A 122 -11.72 13.05 6.24
CA ARG A 122 -12.67 11.96 6.44
C ARG A 122 -12.06 10.61 6.06
N ASP A 123 -11.38 10.57 4.91
CA ASP A 123 -10.73 9.35 4.43
C ASP A 123 -9.63 8.91 5.39
N LEU A 124 -8.83 9.84 5.89
CA LEU A 124 -7.79 9.54 6.87
C LEU A 124 -8.38 8.94 8.15
N SER A 125 -9.49 9.47 8.61
CA SER A 125 -10.19 8.93 9.77
C SER A 125 -10.69 7.51 9.53
N LEU A 126 -11.26 7.25 8.35
CA LEU A 126 -11.72 5.91 7.97
C LEU A 126 -10.55 4.92 7.90
N ILE A 127 -9.45 5.31 7.29
CA ILE A 127 -8.26 4.47 7.16
C ILE A 127 -7.70 4.13 8.53
N ARG A 128 -7.62 5.09 9.43
CA ARG A 128 -7.12 4.85 10.79
C ARG A 128 -7.91 3.80 11.55
N ASN A 129 -9.20 3.69 11.28
CA ASN A 129 -10.06 2.69 11.90
C ASN A 129 -9.89 1.29 11.29
N MET A 130 -9.36 1.21 10.07
CA MET A 130 -9.15 -0.06 9.37
C MET A 130 -7.74 -0.63 9.59
N LEU A 131 -6.77 0.21 9.95
CA LEU A 131 -5.37 -0.16 9.97
C LEU A 131 -4.88 -0.59 11.34
N VAL A 132 -4.01 -1.56 11.34
CA VAL A 132 -3.35 -2.07 12.53
C VAL A 132 -2.02 -1.35 12.75
N GLU A 133 -1.25 -1.09 11.70
CA GLU A 133 0.12 -0.63 11.79
C GLU A 133 0.34 0.80 11.30
N GLN A 134 0.53 1.01 10.03
CA GLN A 134 1.02 2.26 9.48
C GLN A 134 0.28 2.71 8.22
N ILE A 135 0.25 4.02 8.02
CA ILE A 135 -0.27 4.66 6.81
C ILE A 135 0.88 5.35 6.10
N TYR A 136 1.07 5.02 4.83
CA TYR A 136 2.08 5.65 3.97
C TYR A 136 1.39 6.53 2.94
N LEU A 137 1.73 7.82 2.94
CA LEU A 137 1.21 8.77 1.97
C LEU A 137 2.32 9.19 1.02
N PHE A 138 2.05 9.09 -0.27
CA PHE A 138 2.96 9.54 -1.32
C PHE A 138 2.48 10.87 -1.89
N GLY A 139 3.36 11.85 -1.92
CA GLY A 139 3.04 13.16 -2.46
C GLY A 139 3.92 14.26 -1.92
N THR A 140 3.56 15.49 -2.24
CA THR A 140 4.28 16.67 -1.80
C THR A 140 3.49 17.35 -0.68
N TYR A 141 3.51 16.78 0.50
CA TYR A 141 2.86 17.37 1.66
C TYR A 141 3.79 18.31 2.41
N ASP A 142 3.22 19.40 2.84
CA ASP A 142 3.77 20.11 3.98
C ASP A 142 3.30 19.32 5.23
N ILE A 143 4.26 18.90 6.04
CA ILE A 143 3.97 18.07 7.21
C ILE A 143 3.03 18.75 8.20
N ASP A 144 3.09 20.08 8.29
CA ASP A 144 2.25 20.84 9.21
C ASP A 144 0.77 20.77 8.85
N TYR A 145 0.47 20.41 7.65
CA TYR A 145 -0.89 20.28 7.15
C TYR A 145 -1.65 19.09 7.75
N ILE A 146 -0.94 18.09 8.24
CA ILE A 146 -1.54 16.80 8.63
C ILE A 146 -1.60 16.62 10.15
N LYS A 147 -1.72 17.63 10.84
CA LYS A 147 -1.86 17.52 12.29
C LYS A 147 -3.19 16.95 12.74
#